data_ac012f3fb09af999a6f9cd95104cbfa0
#
_entry.id   ac012f3fb09af999a6f9cd95104cbfa0
#
_cell.length_a   1.000
_cell.length_b   1.000
_cell.length_c   1.000
_cell.angle_alpha   90.00
_cell.angle_beta   90.00
_cell.angle_gamma   90.00
#
_symmetry.space_group_name_H-M   'P 1'
#
loop_
_entity.id
_entity.type
_entity.pdbx_description
1 polymer ?
#
loop_
_entity_poly.entity_id
_entity_poly.type
_entity_poly.pdbx_seq_one_letter_code
_entity_poly.pdbx_strand_id
1 'polypeptide(L)'
;MEQNFKTIEFLKEGLIVNIRLNRPDKHNAINPLMIAELTMAFAEIANQPELRLVILRGNGSSFCAGADLNYMKEIAGFGQEENLEDARKLATLFMQISDCPIPVMAVVHGAVYGGANGLSAACDIVLAHEDTVFAFSEVKLGITPATISPFVIARCGQAAARELMLTGRKFNASEGYRFMLVNQVYSDESAEKIMELYVKQLLSSAPNALRQCKDLIKMVDTARADSAKIFDETTAMIARQRASEEGQEGLAAFFEKRKPNWIL
;
A
#
# COMPACT_ATOMS: atom_id res chain seq x y z
N MET A 1 18.64 15.91 3.21
CA MET A 1 19.81 15.03 3.00
C MET A 1 19.35 13.94 2.05
N GLU A 2 20.03 13.73 0.93
CA GLU A 2 19.76 12.54 0.10
C GLU A 2 20.09 11.30 0.93
N GLN A 3 19.08 10.56 1.31
CA GLN A 3 19.28 9.27 1.98
C GLN A 3 19.79 8.29 0.93
N ASN A 4 20.99 7.78 1.12
CA ASN A 4 21.60 6.81 0.20
C ASN A 4 21.12 5.40 0.57
N PHE A 5 19.90 5.06 0.15
CA PHE A 5 19.33 3.74 0.29
C PHE A 5 20.05 2.73 -0.62
N LYS A 6 20.18 1.48 -0.18
CA LYS A 6 20.88 0.42 -0.91
C LYS A 6 19.93 -0.59 -1.57
N THR A 7 18.75 -0.76 -1.00
CA THR A 7 17.77 -1.76 -1.43
C THR A 7 16.51 -1.17 -2.04
N ILE A 8 16.37 0.16 -1.94
CA ILE A 8 15.29 0.91 -2.57
C ILE A 8 15.85 2.16 -3.27
N GLU A 9 15.11 2.67 -4.24
CA GLU A 9 15.26 4.03 -4.76
C GLU A 9 14.14 4.88 -4.19
N PHE A 10 14.46 6.10 -3.76
CA PHE A 10 13.51 7.08 -3.24
C PHE A 10 13.65 8.36 -4.08
N LEU A 11 12.68 8.61 -4.95
CA LEU A 11 12.70 9.72 -5.88
C LEU A 11 11.50 10.64 -5.64
N LYS A 12 11.77 11.88 -5.27
CA LYS A 12 10.73 12.92 -5.09
C LYS A 12 10.60 13.72 -6.37
N GLU A 13 9.43 13.68 -6.98
CA GLU A 13 9.09 14.38 -8.21
C GLU A 13 7.88 15.30 -7.96
N GLY A 14 8.14 16.53 -7.60
CA GLY A 14 7.09 17.49 -7.24
C GLY A 14 6.29 17.02 -6.01
N LEU A 15 5.02 16.71 -6.22
CA LEU A 15 4.09 16.26 -5.16
C LEU A 15 4.06 14.74 -4.98
N ILE A 16 4.83 14.00 -5.77
CA ILE A 16 4.82 12.54 -5.81
C ILE A 16 6.16 12.00 -5.31
N VAL A 17 6.11 10.94 -4.51
CA VAL A 17 7.28 10.12 -4.18
C VAL A 17 7.17 8.79 -4.91
N ASN A 18 8.18 8.46 -5.70
CA ASN A 18 8.36 7.15 -6.29
C ASN A 18 9.34 6.35 -5.41
N ILE A 19 8.86 5.25 -4.82
CA ILE A 19 9.69 4.26 -4.15
C ILE A 19 9.79 3.05 -5.07
N ARG A 20 11.02 2.62 -5.38
CA ARG A 20 11.26 1.41 -6.17
C ARG A 20 12.09 0.42 -5.36
N LEU A 21 11.59 -0.78 -5.18
CA LEU A 21 12.39 -1.88 -4.65
C LEU A 21 13.54 -2.13 -5.63
N ASN A 22 14.77 -2.11 -5.17
CA ASN A 22 15.96 -2.10 -6.04
C ASN A 22 16.99 -3.18 -5.67
N ARG A 23 16.52 -4.42 -5.72
CA ARG A 23 17.35 -5.64 -5.67
C ARG A 23 16.94 -6.57 -6.83
N PRO A 24 17.01 -6.11 -8.10
CA PRO A 24 16.47 -6.85 -9.25
C PRO A 24 17.15 -8.21 -9.45
N ASP A 25 18.42 -8.36 -9.10
CA ASP A 25 19.21 -9.61 -9.12
C ASP A 25 18.68 -10.65 -8.12
N LYS A 26 17.89 -10.24 -7.14
CA LYS A 26 17.22 -11.07 -6.13
C LYS A 26 15.68 -11.01 -6.26
N HIS A 27 15.18 -10.60 -7.43
CA HIS A 27 13.74 -10.41 -7.63
C HIS A 27 13.09 -9.56 -6.53
N ASN A 28 13.82 -8.55 -6.03
CA ASN A 28 13.40 -7.67 -4.94
C ASN A 28 12.97 -8.39 -3.65
N ALA A 29 13.57 -9.55 -3.37
CA ALA A 29 13.28 -10.32 -2.16
C ALA A 29 13.58 -9.49 -0.90
N ILE A 30 12.65 -9.55 0.05
CA ILE A 30 12.67 -8.77 1.31
C ILE A 30 13.76 -9.31 2.22
N ASN A 31 14.61 -8.41 2.71
CA ASN A 31 15.60 -8.68 3.75
C ASN A 31 15.52 -7.60 4.85
N PRO A 32 16.22 -7.77 5.98
CA PRO A 32 16.17 -6.81 7.09
C PRO A 32 16.53 -5.38 6.70
N LEU A 33 17.48 -5.21 5.78
CA LEU A 33 17.87 -3.88 5.31
C LEU A 33 16.74 -3.19 4.53
N MET A 34 16.06 -3.92 3.62
CA MET A 34 14.91 -3.39 2.88
C MET A 34 13.75 -3.03 3.81
N ILE A 35 13.49 -3.84 4.84
CA ILE A 35 12.48 -3.53 5.86
C ILE A 35 12.83 -2.22 6.56
N ALA A 36 14.07 -2.05 6.99
CA ALA A 36 14.53 -0.83 7.66
C ALA A 36 14.46 0.40 6.75
N GLU A 37 14.93 0.28 5.50
CA GLU A 37 14.94 1.39 4.54
C GLU A 37 13.53 1.82 4.15
N LEU A 38 12.61 0.88 3.90
CA LEU A 38 11.19 1.21 3.65
C LEU A 38 10.54 1.87 4.87
N THR A 39 10.81 1.35 6.08
CA THR A 39 10.30 1.93 7.33
C THR A 39 10.77 3.39 7.48
N MET A 40 12.05 3.68 7.21
CA MET A 40 12.59 5.05 7.23
C MET A 40 11.96 5.92 6.15
N ALA A 41 11.79 5.41 4.93
CA ALA A 41 11.18 6.14 3.82
C ALA A 41 9.73 6.55 4.13
N PHE A 42 8.91 5.65 4.65
CA PHE A 42 7.53 5.96 5.03
C PHE A 42 7.44 6.90 6.24
N ALA A 43 8.35 6.80 7.20
CA ALA A 43 8.46 7.76 8.30
C ALA A 43 8.84 9.18 7.81
N GLU A 44 9.72 9.29 6.82
CA GLU A 44 10.07 10.56 6.19
C GLU A 44 8.87 11.18 5.46
N ILE A 45 8.15 10.38 4.65
CA ILE A 45 6.97 10.82 3.91
C ILE A 45 5.89 11.37 4.85
N ALA A 46 5.65 10.71 5.97
CA ALA A 46 4.64 11.14 6.95
C ALA A 46 4.89 12.55 7.50
N ASN A 47 6.14 13.02 7.48
CA ASN A 47 6.55 14.34 7.95
C ASN A 47 6.63 15.41 6.84
N GLN A 48 6.23 15.09 5.60
CA GLN A 48 6.25 16.02 4.46
C GLN A 48 4.82 16.38 4.03
N PRO A 49 4.25 17.48 4.55
CA PRO A 49 2.84 17.83 4.32
C PRO A 49 2.54 18.22 2.86
N GLU A 50 3.55 18.61 2.10
CA GLU A 50 3.42 18.96 0.67
C GLU A 50 3.20 17.75 -0.23
N LEU A 51 3.59 16.55 0.20
CA LEU A 51 3.43 15.34 -0.61
C LEU A 51 1.95 14.93 -0.72
N ARG A 52 1.61 14.39 -1.90
CA ARG A 52 0.24 14.06 -2.28
C ARG A 52 0.01 12.61 -2.65
N LEU A 53 1.06 11.90 -3.04
CA LEU A 53 0.98 10.52 -3.54
C LEU A 53 2.31 9.80 -3.36
N VAL A 54 2.24 8.54 -2.92
CA VAL A 54 3.35 7.59 -2.99
C VAL A 54 3.06 6.55 -4.05
N ILE A 55 4.03 6.27 -4.92
CA ILE A 55 3.96 5.17 -5.88
C ILE A 55 5.04 4.15 -5.52
N LEU A 56 4.63 2.94 -5.13
CA LEU A 56 5.52 1.84 -4.78
C LEU A 56 5.62 0.86 -5.95
N ARG A 57 6.85 0.62 -6.43
CA ARG A 57 7.15 -0.26 -7.57
C ARG A 57 8.33 -1.19 -7.27
N GLY A 58 8.62 -2.10 -8.19
CA GLY A 58 9.86 -2.88 -8.20
C GLY A 58 10.67 -2.62 -9.48
N ASN A 59 11.99 -2.60 -9.40
CA ASN A 59 12.88 -2.62 -10.55
C ASN A 59 13.09 -4.07 -11.02
N GLY A 60 13.35 -4.27 -12.32
CA GLY A 60 13.60 -5.59 -12.91
C GLY A 60 12.35 -6.37 -13.24
N SER A 61 12.40 -7.71 -13.21
CA SER A 61 11.37 -8.62 -13.71
C SER A 61 10.26 -8.96 -12.72
N SER A 62 10.33 -8.48 -11.48
CA SER A 62 9.36 -8.82 -10.45
C SER A 62 9.17 -7.64 -9.50
N PHE A 63 7.95 -7.43 -9.04
CA PHE A 63 7.71 -6.50 -7.95
C PHE A 63 8.48 -6.94 -6.70
N CYS A 64 8.18 -8.15 -6.20
CA CYS A 64 8.92 -8.76 -5.09
C CYS A 64 8.58 -10.25 -4.97
N ALA A 65 9.59 -11.11 -4.92
CA ALA A 65 9.42 -12.56 -4.84
C ALA A 65 9.25 -13.12 -3.42
N GLY A 66 9.02 -12.26 -2.42
CA GLY A 66 8.86 -12.66 -1.03
C GLY A 66 10.13 -12.49 -0.19
N ALA A 67 10.34 -13.31 0.83
CA ALA A 67 11.50 -13.22 1.70
C ALA A 67 12.78 -13.70 1.00
N ASP A 68 13.91 -13.02 1.27
CA ASP A 68 15.23 -13.42 0.78
C ASP A 68 15.63 -14.78 1.36
N LEU A 69 16.14 -15.67 0.51
CA LEU A 69 16.49 -17.04 0.92
C LEU A 69 17.59 -17.09 1.99
N ASN A 70 18.54 -16.16 1.96
CA ASN A 70 19.57 -16.10 3.00
C ASN A 70 18.98 -15.62 4.32
N TYR A 71 18.12 -14.63 4.25
CA TYR A 71 17.36 -14.17 5.41
C TYR A 71 16.47 -15.28 6.00
N MET A 72 15.79 -16.06 5.16
CA MET A 72 15.01 -17.22 5.62
C MET A 72 15.87 -18.27 6.34
N LYS A 73 17.10 -18.50 5.88
CA LYS A 73 18.04 -19.41 6.56
C LYS A 73 18.48 -18.86 7.91
N GLU A 74 18.69 -17.55 8.00
CA GLU A 74 19.08 -16.87 9.24
C GLU A 74 17.96 -16.96 10.29
N ILE A 75 16.73 -16.60 9.94
CA ILE A 75 15.60 -16.65 10.87
C ILE A 75 15.22 -18.07 11.30
N ALA A 76 15.54 -19.08 10.50
CA ALA A 76 15.35 -20.49 10.89
C ALA A 76 16.22 -20.89 12.10
N GLY A 77 17.29 -20.14 12.40
CA GLY A 77 18.13 -20.30 13.58
C GLY A 77 17.72 -19.43 14.79
N PHE A 78 16.75 -18.54 14.62
CA PHE A 78 16.31 -17.63 15.68
C PHE A 78 15.54 -18.34 16.79
N GLY A 79 15.75 -17.90 18.04
CA GLY A 79 14.87 -18.20 19.14
C GLY A 79 13.51 -17.50 19.03
N GLN A 80 12.61 -17.81 19.98
CA GLN A 80 11.25 -17.25 19.95
C GLN A 80 11.24 -15.73 20.07
N GLU A 81 12.08 -15.14 20.91
CA GLU A 81 12.14 -13.68 21.11
C GLU A 81 12.69 -12.95 19.88
N GLU A 82 13.74 -13.52 19.26
CA GLU A 82 14.32 -12.96 18.02
C GLU A 82 13.31 -13.01 16.87
N ASN A 83 12.60 -14.14 16.70
CA ASN A 83 11.54 -14.28 15.70
C ASN A 83 10.39 -13.29 15.93
N LEU A 84 10.02 -13.03 17.20
CA LEU A 84 8.99 -12.07 17.54
C LEU A 84 9.41 -10.64 17.20
N GLU A 85 10.65 -10.27 17.53
CA GLU A 85 11.18 -8.95 17.23
C GLU A 85 11.30 -8.72 15.72
N ASP A 86 11.74 -9.71 14.99
CA ASP A 86 11.83 -9.68 13.54
C ASP A 86 10.45 -9.54 12.87
N ALA A 87 9.47 -10.34 13.30
CA ALA A 87 8.10 -10.25 12.83
C ALA A 87 7.47 -8.88 13.14
N ARG A 88 7.81 -8.26 14.28
CA ARG A 88 7.34 -6.90 14.64
C ARG A 88 7.87 -5.85 13.67
N LYS A 89 9.13 -5.93 13.24
CA LYS A 89 9.70 -4.98 12.26
C LYS A 89 8.93 -5.03 10.94
N LEU A 90 8.65 -6.22 10.44
CA LEU A 90 7.87 -6.40 9.21
C LEU A 90 6.42 -5.92 9.37
N ALA A 91 5.76 -6.27 10.48
CA ALA A 91 4.41 -5.81 10.78
C ALA A 91 4.34 -4.27 10.91
N THR A 92 5.33 -3.65 11.55
CA THR A 92 5.45 -2.20 11.67
C THR A 92 5.55 -1.52 10.31
N LEU A 93 6.34 -2.07 9.40
CA LEU A 93 6.43 -1.56 8.02
C LEU A 93 5.06 -1.58 7.33
N PHE A 94 4.33 -2.70 7.38
CA PHE A 94 3.00 -2.78 6.76
C PHE A 94 2.01 -1.79 7.39
N MET A 95 2.06 -1.62 8.70
CA MET A 95 1.24 -0.61 9.38
C MET A 95 1.59 0.81 8.92
N GLN A 96 2.88 1.15 8.79
CA GLN A 96 3.29 2.47 8.31
C GLN A 96 2.85 2.75 6.87
N ILE A 97 2.85 1.75 5.99
CA ILE A 97 2.31 1.86 4.63
C ILE A 97 0.80 2.14 4.69
N SER A 98 0.06 1.35 5.45
CA SER A 98 -1.39 1.49 5.61
C SER A 98 -1.80 2.81 6.26
N ASP A 99 -1.05 3.23 7.28
CA ASP A 99 -1.30 4.45 8.05
C ASP A 99 -0.64 5.70 7.43
N CYS A 100 0.01 5.57 6.27
CA CYS A 100 0.57 6.71 5.55
C CYS A 100 -0.52 7.78 5.34
N PRO A 101 -0.27 9.05 5.72
CA PRO A 101 -1.32 10.07 5.69
C PRO A 101 -1.77 10.46 4.29
N ILE A 102 -0.98 10.13 3.26
CA ILE A 102 -1.31 10.37 1.85
C ILE A 102 -1.57 9.05 1.12
N PRO A 103 -2.29 9.06 -0.01
CA PRO A 103 -2.52 7.85 -0.80
C PRO A 103 -1.22 7.14 -1.18
N VAL A 104 -1.23 5.81 -1.04
CA VAL A 104 -0.15 4.92 -1.46
C VAL A 104 -0.67 3.99 -2.55
N MET A 105 -0.05 4.02 -3.72
CA MET A 105 -0.41 3.20 -4.87
C MET A 105 0.72 2.21 -5.17
N ALA A 106 0.45 0.92 -5.08
CA ALA A 106 1.35 -0.12 -5.55
C ALA A 106 1.13 -0.38 -7.04
N VAL A 107 2.21 -0.44 -7.81
CA VAL A 107 2.20 -0.85 -9.22
C VAL A 107 3.06 -2.09 -9.32
N VAL A 108 2.40 -3.24 -9.44
CA VAL A 108 3.04 -4.54 -9.33
C VAL A 108 3.11 -5.26 -10.69
N HIS A 109 4.15 -6.08 -10.85
CA HIS A 109 4.38 -6.89 -12.04
C HIS A 109 5.18 -8.14 -11.69
N GLY A 110 5.17 -9.15 -12.54
CA GLY A 110 5.91 -10.39 -12.35
C GLY A 110 5.50 -11.09 -11.05
N ALA A 111 6.46 -11.51 -10.23
CA ALA A 111 6.17 -12.22 -8.99
C ALA A 111 5.78 -11.27 -7.84
N VAL A 112 4.71 -11.65 -7.10
CA VAL A 112 4.23 -11.02 -5.85
C VAL A 112 3.95 -12.15 -4.85
N TYR A 113 4.97 -12.58 -4.09
CA TYR A 113 4.87 -13.77 -3.24
C TYR A 113 5.05 -13.45 -1.76
N GLY A 114 4.33 -14.18 -0.90
CA GLY A 114 4.47 -14.08 0.55
C GLY A 114 4.36 -12.65 1.06
N GLY A 115 5.37 -12.16 1.77
CA GLY A 115 5.43 -10.79 2.32
C GLY A 115 5.23 -9.67 1.29
N ALA A 116 5.48 -9.91 -0.01
CA ALA A 116 5.20 -8.95 -1.08
C ALA A 116 3.70 -8.65 -1.22
N ASN A 117 2.85 -9.65 -0.93
CA ASN A 117 1.40 -9.43 -0.86
C ASN A 117 1.05 -8.49 0.31
N GLY A 118 1.81 -8.53 1.41
CA GLY A 118 1.67 -7.59 2.52
C GLY A 118 2.00 -6.15 2.10
N LEU A 119 3.13 -5.95 1.38
CA LEU A 119 3.49 -4.63 0.84
C LEU A 119 2.39 -4.07 -0.07
N SER A 120 1.89 -4.87 -1.01
CA SER A 120 0.84 -4.42 -1.92
C SER A 120 -0.52 -4.27 -1.23
N ALA A 121 -0.90 -5.18 -0.34
CA ALA A 121 -2.19 -5.13 0.35
C ALA A 121 -2.29 -3.99 1.38
N ALA A 122 -1.18 -3.54 1.94
CA ALA A 122 -1.12 -2.38 2.83
C ALA A 122 -1.27 -1.04 2.08
N CYS A 123 -1.07 -1.01 0.75
CA CYS A 123 -1.30 0.19 -0.07
C CYS A 123 -2.79 0.45 -0.27
N ASP A 124 -3.19 1.69 -0.54
CA ASP A 124 -4.59 2.07 -0.80
C ASP A 124 -5.09 1.55 -2.15
N ILE A 125 -4.24 1.59 -3.16
CA ILE A 125 -4.55 1.18 -4.54
C ILE A 125 -3.50 0.21 -5.04
N VAL A 126 -3.92 -0.84 -5.74
CA VAL A 126 -3.03 -1.83 -6.37
C VAL A 126 -3.35 -1.94 -7.84
N LEU A 127 -2.38 -1.57 -8.68
CA LEU A 127 -2.42 -1.78 -10.12
C LEU A 127 -1.50 -2.96 -10.45
N ALA A 128 -1.98 -3.95 -11.17
CA ALA A 128 -1.18 -5.12 -11.52
C ALA A 128 -1.05 -5.26 -13.03
N HIS A 129 0.18 -5.50 -13.49
CA HIS A 129 0.40 -5.93 -14.88
C HIS A 129 -0.30 -7.27 -15.10
N GLU A 130 -0.82 -7.50 -16.31
CA GLU A 130 -1.59 -8.72 -16.66
C GLU A 130 -0.81 -10.02 -16.42
N ASP A 131 0.52 -10.00 -16.57
CA ASP A 131 1.41 -11.14 -16.33
C ASP A 131 1.76 -11.34 -14.85
N THR A 132 1.21 -10.53 -13.94
CA THR A 132 1.51 -10.66 -12.51
C THR A 132 1.01 -11.98 -11.95
N VAL A 133 1.88 -12.66 -11.21
CA VAL A 133 1.56 -13.90 -10.51
C VAL A 133 1.69 -13.68 -9.00
N PHE A 134 0.63 -13.98 -8.28
CA PHE A 134 0.54 -13.90 -6.83
C PHE A 134 0.59 -15.29 -6.18
N ALA A 135 1.10 -15.38 -4.95
CA ALA A 135 0.98 -16.58 -4.14
C ALA A 135 1.12 -16.27 -2.64
N PHE A 136 0.30 -16.92 -1.81
CA PHE A 136 0.45 -17.00 -0.36
C PHE A 136 1.07 -18.36 -0.02
N SER A 137 2.36 -18.52 -0.30
CA SER A 137 3.03 -19.83 -0.26
C SER A 137 3.46 -20.28 1.12
N GLU A 138 3.23 -19.49 2.16
CA GLU A 138 3.66 -19.71 3.54
C GLU A 138 3.22 -21.08 4.08
N VAL A 139 1.99 -21.49 3.80
CA VAL A 139 1.46 -22.80 4.25
C VAL A 139 2.20 -23.99 3.65
N LYS A 140 2.86 -23.81 2.49
CA LYS A 140 3.70 -24.86 1.89
C LYS A 140 5.04 -25.04 2.63
N LEU A 141 5.40 -24.06 3.47
CA LEU A 141 6.61 -24.06 4.30
C LEU A 141 6.30 -24.40 5.76
N GLY A 142 5.04 -24.73 6.09
CA GLY A 142 4.62 -25.02 7.46
C GLY A 142 4.44 -23.78 8.35
N ILE A 143 4.36 -22.59 7.76
CA ILE A 143 4.10 -21.32 8.46
C ILE A 143 2.83 -20.66 7.93
N THR A 144 2.36 -19.62 8.61
CA THR A 144 1.15 -18.89 8.19
C THR A 144 1.52 -17.49 7.72
N PRO A 145 0.74 -16.88 6.78
CA PRO A 145 0.92 -15.50 6.36
C PRO A 145 0.43 -14.51 7.45
N ALA A 146 0.91 -14.66 8.69
CA ALA A 146 0.32 -14.00 9.86
C ALA A 146 0.45 -12.48 9.80
N THR A 147 1.66 -11.95 9.54
CA THR A 147 1.93 -10.49 9.54
C THR A 147 1.21 -9.74 8.43
N ILE A 148 0.94 -10.40 7.30
CA ILE A 148 0.24 -9.79 6.15
C ILE A 148 -1.29 -9.95 6.22
N SER A 149 -1.77 -10.91 7.04
CA SER A 149 -3.18 -11.30 7.05
C SER A 149 -4.17 -10.15 7.34
N PRO A 150 -3.90 -9.19 8.25
CA PRO A 150 -4.83 -8.09 8.49
C PRO A 150 -5.11 -7.27 7.23
N PHE A 151 -4.06 -6.94 6.47
CA PHE A 151 -4.14 -6.13 5.26
C PHE A 151 -4.81 -6.89 4.10
N VAL A 152 -4.44 -8.16 3.92
CA VAL A 152 -5.00 -9.02 2.87
C VAL A 152 -6.49 -9.28 3.11
N ILE A 153 -6.88 -9.64 4.35
CA ILE A 153 -8.28 -9.90 4.70
C ILE A 153 -9.13 -8.63 4.58
N ALA A 154 -8.59 -7.47 4.97
CA ALA A 154 -9.29 -6.19 4.82
C ALA A 154 -9.61 -5.89 3.34
N ARG A 155 -8.71 -6.27 2.41
CA ARG A 155 -8.93 -6.06 0.97
C ARG A 155 -9.88 -7.08 0.36
N CYS A 156 -9.59 -8.37 0.49
CA CYS A 156 -10.27 -9.43 -0.26
C CYS A 156 -11.38 -10.14 0.53
N GLY A 157 -11.55 -9.80 1.80
CA GLY A 157 -12.50 -10.46 2.67
C GLY A 157 -12.10 -11.89 3.06
N GLN A 158 -12.83 -12.46 4.02
CA GLN A 158 -12.51 -13.78 4.57
C GLN A 158 -12.63 -14.92 3.56
N ALA A 159 -13.60 -14.86 2.64
CA ALA A 159 -13.85 -15.96 1.71
C ALA A 159 -12.65 -16.15 0.76
N ALA A 160 -12.20 -15.08 0.10
CA ALA A 160 -11.05 -15.13 -0.78
C ALA A 160 -9.74 -15.42 -0.02
N ALA A 161 -9.55 -14.81 1.16
CA ALA A 161 -8.39 -15.07 2.01
C ALA A 161 -8.30 -16.57 2.40
N ARG A 162 -9.42 -17.21 2.76
CA ARG A 162 -9.45 -18.65 3.06
C ARG A 162 -9.01 -19.49 1.88
N GLU A 163 -9.53 -19.25 0.68
CA GLU A 163 -9.13 -19.98 -0.52
C GLU A 163 -7.64 -19.81 -0.77
N LEU A 164 -7.17 -18.57 -0.85
CA LEU A 164 -5.82 -18.25 -1.28
C LEU A 164 -4.75 -18.67 -0.26
N MET A 165 -4.98 -18.38 1.03
CA MET A 165 -4.02 -18.69 2.09
C MET A 165 -3.99 -20.18 2.45
N LEU A 166 -5.13 -20.88 2.44
CA LEU A 166 -5.17 -22.31 2.80
C LEU A 166 -4.62 -23.19 1.67
N THR A 167 -4.85 -22.81 0.41
CA THR A 167 -4.34 -23.59 -0.73
C THR A 167 -2.88 -23.28 -1.04
N GLY A 168 -2.44 -22.03 -0.78
CA GLY A 168 -1.12 -21.54 -1.18
C GLY A 168 -0.89 -21.65 -2.70
N ARG A 169 -1.98 -21.67 -3.51
CA ARG A 169 -1.90 -21.73 -4.96
C ARG A 169 -1.43 -20.44 -5.57
N LYS A 170 -0.83 -20.52 -6.75
CA LYS A 170 -0.59 -19.36 -7.59
C LYS A 170 -1.89 -18.89 -8.22
N PHE A 171 -2.03 -17.59 -8.44
CA PHE A 171 -3.13 -16.96 -9.15
C PHE A 171 -2.62 -15.74 -9.93
N ASN A 172 -3.31 -15.38 -11.01
CA ASN A 172 -2.91 -14.30 -11.90
C ASN A 172 -3.56 -12.95 -11.53
N ALA A 173 -3.19 -11.90 -12.25
CA ALA A 173 -3.71 -10.54 -12.04
C ALA A 173 -5.24 -10.47 -12.17
N SER A 174 -5.83 -11.16 -13.13
CA SER A 174 -7.30 -11.19 -13.34
C SER A 174 -8.03 -11.85 -12.18
N GLU A 175 -7.48 -12.92 -11.61
CA GLU A 175 -8.00 -13.52 -10.37
C GLU A 175 -7.82 -12.57 -9.18
N GLY A 176 -6.66 -11.91 -9.07
CA GLY A 176 -6.41 -10.88 -8.06
C GLY A 176 -7.44 -9.73 -8.11
N TYR A 177 -7.83 -9.31 -9.30
CA TYR A 177 -8.90 -8.34 -9.51
C TYR A 177 -10.27 -8.88 -9.05
N ARG A 178 -10.62 -10.11 -9.41
CA ARG A 178 -11.87 -10.76 -8.96
C ARG A 178 -11.93 -10.93 -7.44
N PHE A 179 -10.80 -11.16 -6.80
CA PHE A 179 -10.67 -11.27 -5.34
C PHE A 179 -10.50 -9.91 -4.64
N MET A 180 -10.59 -8.79 -5.36
CA MET A 180 -10.42 -7.44 -4.80
C MET A 180 -9.03 -7.14 -4.22
N LEU A 181 -8.03 -7.98 -4.47
CA LEU A 181 -6.62 -7.71 -4.13
C LEU A 181 -6.00 -6.69 -5.07
N VAL A 182 -6.48 -6.61 -6.30
CA VAL A 182 -6.05 -5.71 -7.36
C VAL A 182 -7.20 -4.79 -7.73
N ASN A 183 -6.96 -3.48 -7.84
CA ASN A 183 -7.97 -2.50 -8.23
C ASN A 183 -8.10 -2.36 -9.74
N GLN A 184 -7.01 -2.58 -10.48
CA GLN A 184 -6.98 -2.49 -11.93
C GLN A 184 -5.87 -3.38 -12.49
N VAL A 185 -6.19 -4.12 -13.55
CA VAL A 185 -5.19 -4.83 -14.37
C VAL A 185 -4.83 -3.95 -15.56
N TYR A 186 -3.56 -3.93 -15.96
CA TYR A 186 -3.05 -3.20 -17.10
C TYR A 186 -2.12 -4.07 -17.96
N SER A 187 -2.03 -3.77 -19.25
CA SER A 187 -1.05 -4.30 -20.21
C SER A 187 0.02 -3.24 -20.49
N ASP A 188 1.08 -3.60 -21.19
CA ASP A 188 2.10 -2.64 -21.64
C ASP A 188 1.48 -1.48 -22.44
N GLU A 189 0.48 -1.76 -23.30
CA GLU A 189 -0.16 -0.71 -24.11
C GLU A 189 -1.04 0.23 -23.28
N SER A 190 -1.60 -0.24 -22.15
CA SER A 190 -2.50 0.55 -21.31
C SER A 190 -1.83 1.18 -20.08
N ALA A 191 -0.57 0.80 -19.81
CA ALA A 191 0.14 1.16 -18.58
C ALA A 191 0.19 2.68 -18.34
N GLU A 192 0.66 3.44 -19.31
CA GLU A 192 0.81 4.90 -19.20
C GLU A 192 -0.56 5.56 -18.95
N LYS A 193 -1.54 5.24 -19.76
CA LYS A 193 -2.90 5.79 -19.66
C LYS A 193 -3.55 5.52 -18.31
N ILE A 194 -3.41 4.28 -17.79
CA ILE A 194 -3.98 3.90 -16.49
C ILE A 194 -3.26 4.63 -15.37
N MET A 195 -1.93 4.71 -15.41
CA MET A 195 -1.15 5.46 -14.43
C MET A 195 -1.53 6.94 -14.40
N GLU A 196 -1.56 7.58 -15.54
CA GLU A 196 -1.95 9.00 -15.65
C GLU A 196 -3.35 9.24 -15.11
N LEU A 197 -4.30 8.34 -15.39
CA LEU A 197 -5.67 8.43 -14.89
C LEU A 197 -5.70 8.47 -13.36
N TYR A 198 -5.06 7.51 -12.69
CA TYR A 198 -5.05 7.43 -11.22
C TYR A 198 -4.30 8.60 -10.59
N VAL A 199 -3.13 8.96 -11.12
CA VAL A 199 -2.34 10.11 -10.66
C VAL A 199 -3.17 11.40 -10.79
N LYS A 200 -3.80 11.63 -11.94
CA LYS A 200 -4.62 12.82 -12.18
C LYS A 200 -5.81 12.89 -11.22
N GLN A 201 -6.51 11.77 -10.99
CA GLN A 201 -7.65 11.73 -10.07
C GLN A 201 -7.22 12.03 -8.63
N LEU A 202 -6.12 11.44 -8.17
CA LEU A 202 -5.61 11.67 -6.81
C LEU A 202 -5.10 13.11 -6.63
N LEU A 203 -4.35 13.64 -7.58
CA LEU A 203 -3.83 15.00 -7.49
C LEU A 203 -4.89 16.09 -7.72
N SER A 204 -6.00 15.78 -8.38
CA SER A 204 -7.13 16.71 -8.52
C SER A 204 -8.03 16.78 -7.30
N SER A 205 -7.93 15.81 -6.38
CA SER A 205 -8.69 15.78 -5.15
C SER A 205 -8.03 16.67 -4.07
N ALA A 206 -8.83 17.22 -3.16
CA ALA A 206 -8.34 18.07 -2.07
C ALA A 206 -7.44 17.29 -1.09
N PRO A 207 -6.23 17.79 -0.74
CA PRO A 207 -5.23 17.02 0.02
C PRO A 207 -5.70 16.59 1.41
N ASN A 208 -6.30 17.50 2.17
CA ASN A 208 -6.76 17.15 3.52
C ASN A 208 -8.01 16.26 3.47
N ALA A 209 -8.88 16.45 2.47
CA ALA A 209 -10.03 15.56 2.28
C ALA A 209 -9.59 14.12 1.97
N LEU A 210 -8.53 13.91 1.17
CA LEU A 210 -7.97 12.57 0.93
C LEU A 210 -7.42 11.94 2.21
N ARG A 211 -6.67 12.69 3.03
CA ARG A 211 -6.15 12.23 4.33
C ARG A 211 -7.29 11.81 5.24
N GLN A 212 -8.29 12.69 5.40
CA GLN A 212 -9.44 12.42 6.25
C GLN A 212 -10.30 11.27 5.70
N CYS A 213 -10.31 11.03 4.39
CA CYS A 213 -11.00 9.89 3.79
C CYS A 213 -10.34 8.55 4.21
N LYS A 214 -9.00 8.50 4.29
CA LYS A 214 -8.29 7.33 4.82
C LYS A 214 -8.62 7.12 6.30
N ASP A 215 -8.60 8.17 7.11
CA ASP A 215 -8.96 8.11 8.54
C ASP A 215 -10.42 7.65 8.72
N LEU A 216 -11.33 8.16 7.90
CA LEU A 216 -12.74 7.77 7.90
C LEU A 216 -12.93 6.28 7.62
N ILE A 217 -12.29 5.74 6.58
CA ILE A 217 -12.38 4.33 6.22
C ILE A 217 -11.88 3.46 7.38
N LYS A 218 -10.73 3.80 7.96
CA LYS A 218 -10.15 3.08 9.10
C LYS A 218 -11.06 3.15 10.34
N MET A 219 -11.61 4.33 10.64
CA MET A 219 -12.50 4.53 11.79
C MET A 219 -13.78 3.71 11.64
N VAL A 220 -14.43 3.75 10.48
CA VAL A 220 -15.66 2.98 10.22
C VAL A 220 -15.40 1.49 10.30
N ASP A 221 -14.28 1.00 9.75
CA ASP A 221 -13.90 -0.41 9.83
C ASP A 221 -13.67 -0.86 11.28
N THR A 222 -12.96 -0.07 12.06
CA THR A 222 -12.65 -0.37 13.47
C THR A 222 -13.89 -0.32 14.36
N ALA A 223 -14.82 0.60 14.09
CA ALA A 223 -16.02 0.81 14.88
C ALA A 223 -17.24 -0.01 14.41
N ARG A 224 -17.07 -0.98 13.50
CA ARG A 224 -18.19 -1.74 12.87
C ARG A 224 -19.29 -2.24 13.82
N ALA A 225 -18.93 -2.56 15.06
CA ALA A 225 -19.89 -3.04 16.07
C ALA A 225 -20.58 -1.91 16.85
N ASP A 226 -20.17 -0.64 16.66
CA ASP A 226 -20.66 0.53 17.38
C ASP A 226 -21.27 1.56 16.41
N SER A 227 -22.54 1.33 16.06
CA SER A 227 -23.26 2.20 15.12
C SER A 227 -23.47 3.63 15.66
N ALA A 228 -23.60 3.81 16.96
CA ALA A 228 -23.74 5.13 17.57
C ALA A 228 -22.45 5.93 17.42
N LYS A 229 -21.31 5.32 17.70
CA LYS A 229 -20.00 5.94 17.49
C LYS A 229 -19.77 6.30 16.02
N ILE A 230 -20.09 5.39 15.09
CA ILE A 230 -19.98 5.66 13.65
C ILE A 230 -20.84 6.89 13.28
N PHE A 231 -22.09 6.95 13.73
CA PHE A 231 -22.99 8.07 13.45
C PHE A 231 -22.41 9.38 13.97
N ASP A 232 -21.98 9.44 15.22
CA ASP A 232 -21.46 10.66 15.85
C ASP A 232 -20.16 11.14 15.17
N GLU A 233 -19.21 10.23 14.94
CA GLU A 233 -17.93 10.57 14.32
C GLU A 233 -18.08 11.01 12.86
N THR A 234 -18.92 10.34 12.07
CA THR A 234 -19.11 10.68 10.65
C THR A 234 -19.85 12.01 10.48
N THR A 235 -20.87 12.27 11.29
CA THR A 235 -21.60 13.54 11.28
C THR A 235 -20.72 14.70 11.74
N ALA A 236 -19.93 14.52 12.80
CA ALA A 236 -18.97 15.51 13.24
C ALA A 236 -17.87 15.78 12.20
N MET A 237 -17.36 14.73 11.55
CA MET A 237 -16.33 14.87 10.52
C MET A 237 -16.81 15.69 9.34
N ILE A 238 -17.97 15.36 8.74
CA ILE A 238 -18.47 16.11 7.59
C ILE A 238 -18.81 17.56 7.94
N ALA A 239 -19.29 17.83 9.15
CA ALA A 239 -19.55 19.19 9.61
C ALA A 239 -18.25 20.01 9.71
N ARG A 240 -17.18 19.44 10.30
CA ARG A 240 -15.86 20.09 10.36
C ARG A 240 -15.27 20.32 8.96
N GLN A 241 -15.38 19.35 8.06
CA GLN A 241 -14.84 19.46 6.70
C GLN A 241 -15.54 20.58 5.91
N ARG A 242 -16.87 20.68 6.00
CA ARG A 242 -17.63 21.76 5.34
C ARG A 242 -17.24 23.14 5.85
N ALA A 243 -16.87 23.26 7.12
CA ALA A 243 -16.46 24.53 7.73
C ALA A 243 -14.96 24.83 7.55
N SER A 244 -14.15 23.88 7.05
CA SER A 244 -12.72 24.08 6.84
C SER A 244 -12.43 25.01 5.66
N GLU A 245 -11.25 25.64 5.65
CA GLU A 245 -10.79 26.47 4.53
C GLU A 245 -10.77 25.68 3.21
N GLU A 246 -10.31 24.43 3.23
CA GLU A 246 -10.27 23.56 2.06
C GLU A 246 -11.70 23.22 1.57
N GLY A 247 -12.62 22.93 2.48
CA GLY A 247 -14.02 22.67 2.15
C GLY A 247 -14.73 23.89 1.56
N GLN A 248 -14.47 25.08 2.13
CA GLN A 248 -15.04 26.33 1.63
C GLN A 248 -14.46 26.71 0.25
N GLU A 249 -13.14 26.55 0.06
CA GLU A 249 -12.52 26.75 -1.27
C GLU A 249 -13.10 25.80 -2.32
N GLY A 250 -13.26 24.52 -1.98
CA GLY A 250 -13.85 23.53 -2.89
C GLY A 250 -15.27 23.89 -3.31
N LEU A 251 -16.10 24.31 -2.37
CA LEU A 251 -17.47 24.77 -2.65
C LEU A 251 -17.50 26.06 -3.48
N ALA A 252 -16.66 27.05 -3.14
CA ALA A 252 -16.55 28.29 -3.91
C ALA A 252 -16.12 28.02 -5.35
N ALA A 253 -15.06 27.22 -5.54
CA ALA A 253 -14.56 26.85 -6.86
C ALA A 253 -15.63 26.14 -7.70
N PHE A 254 -16.41 25.24 -7.08
CA PHE A 254 -17.52 24.55 -7.74
C PHE A 254 -18.62 25.51 -8.22
N PHE A 255 -19.09 26.42 -7.35
CA PHE A 255 -20.13 27.37 -7.70
C PHE A 255 -19.67 28.42 -8.73
N GLU A 256 -18.40 28.84 -8.64
CA GLU A 256 -17.78 29.79 -9.56
C GLU A 256 -17.29 29.14 -10.88
N LYS A 257 -17.43 27.82 -11.01
CA LYS A 257 -16.98 27.02 -12.17
C LYS A 257 -15.50 27.22 -12.52
N ARG A 258 -14.65 27.37 -11.51
CA ARG A 258 -13.20 27.45 -11.61
C ARG A 258 -12.51 26.23 -11.02
N LYS A 259 -11.21 26.09 -11.28
CA LYS A 259 -10.38 25.11 -10.58
C LYS A 259 -10.16 25.57 -9.13
N PRO A 260 -10.20 24.66 -8.14
CA PRO A 260 -9.78 24.97 -6.77
C PRO A 260 -8.25 25.16 -6.72
N ASN A 261 -7.80 25.86 -5.67
CA ASN A 261 -6.39 26.29 -5.53
C ASN A 261 -5.36 25.17 -5.37
N TRP A 262 -5.78 23.95 -5.07
CA TRP A 262 -4.88 22.77 -4.98
C TRP A 262 -4.63 22.07 -6.31
N ILE A 263 -5.30 22.45 -7.38
CA ILE A 263 -5.03 21.96 -8.73
C ILE A 263 -4.01 22.90 -9.39
N LEU A 264 -2.79 22.38 -9.57
CA LEU A 264 -1.69 23.09 -10.20
C LEU A 264 -1.86 23.16 -11.72
#